data_45f7940c0c488b24d78a4cb91af37ee2
#
_entry.id   45f7940c0c488b24d78a4cb91af37ee2
#
_cell.length_a   1.000
_cell.length_b   1.000
_cell.length_c   1.000
_cell.angle_alpha   90.00
_cell.angle_beta   90.00
_cell.angle_gamma   90.00
#
_symmetry.space_group_name_H-M   'P 1'
#
loop_
_entity.id
_entity.type
_entity.pdbx_description
1 polymer ?
#
loop_
_entity_poly.entity_id
_entity_poly.type
_entity_poly.pdbx_seq_one_letter_code
_entity_poly.pdbx_strand_id
1 'polypeptide(L)'
;MQQSDHINVLRFLSADAVQKANSGHPGMPMGMAEIATALWSKHLRHNPKNPTWFNRDRFVLSNGHGSMLLYSLLHLTGYDLSINDIKDFRKLKSKTPGHPELSLIHISEPTRLTS
;
A
#
# COMPACT_ATOMS: atom_id res chain seq x y z
N MET A 1 2.00 -9.04 -18.35
CA MET A 1 2.62 -7.76 -17.96
C MET A 1 4.00 -8.02 -17.43
N GLN A 2 4.99 -7.29 -17.87
CA GLN A 2 6.36 -7.42 -17.41
C GLN A 2 6.50 -6.90 -15.98
N GLN A 3 7.49 -7.38 -15.25
CA GLN A 3 7.74 -6.90 -13.90
C GLN A 3 8.08 -5.41 -13.88
N SER A 4 8.79 -4.92 -14.89
CA SER A 4 9.07 -3.49 -15.01
C SER A 4 7.81 -2.65 -15.14
N ASP A 5 6.77 -3.19 -15.78
CA ASP A 5 5.48 -2.51 -15.88
C ASP A 5 4.80 -2.44 -14.52
N HIS A 6 4.86 -3.52 -13.74
CA HIS A 6 4.30 -3.54 -12.38
C HIS A 6 4.98 -2.50 -11.49
N ILE A 7 6.30 -2.41 -11.58
CA ILE A 7 7.09 -1.44 -10.81
C ILE A 7 6.68 -0.01 -11.19
N ASN A 8 6.55 0.25 -12.49
CA ASN A 8 6.16 1.58 -12.96
C ASN A 8 4.74 1.94 -12.54
N VAL A 9 3.80 0.99 -12.61
CA VAL A 9 2.43 1.24 -12.14
C VAL A 9 2.43 1.59 -10.65
N LEU A 10 3.20 0.86 -9.85
CA LEU A 10 3.30 1.13 -8.43
C LEU A 10 3.85 2.54 -8.16
N ARG A 11 4.90 2.93 -8.88
CA ARG A 11 5.49 4.28 -8.76
C ARG A 11 4.51 5.37 -9.15
N PHE A 12 3.90 5.24 -10.33
CA PHE A 12 3.01 6.28 -10.84
C PHE A 12 1.73 6.39 -10.03
N LEU A 13 1.18 5.26 -9.59
CA LEU A 13 0.00 5.29 -8.73
C LEU A 13 0.29 6.04 -7.43
N SER A 14 1.43 5.76 -6.82
CA SER A 14 1.84 6.44 -5.59
C SER A 14 2.07 7.94 -5.82
N ALA A 15 2.77 8.29 -6.90
CA ALA A 15 3.06 9.68 -7.23
C ALA A 15 1.78 10.45 -7.54
N ASP A 16 0.88 9.86 -8.30
CA ASP A 16 -0.38 10.50 -8.67
C ASP A 16 -1.27 10.74 -7.45
N ALA A 17 -1.33 9.78 -6.53
CA ALA A 17 -2.13 9.91 -5.32
C ALA A 17 -1.59 11.02 -4.42
N VAL A 18 -0.28 11.10 -4.26
CA VAL A 18 0.36 12.17 -3.49
C VAL A 18 0.11 13.52 -4.16
N GLN A 19 0.23 13.60 -5.48
CA GLN A 19 -0.02 14.82 -6.23
C GLN A 19 -1.47 15.29 -6.09
N LYS A 20 -2.43 14.36 -6.22
CA LYS A 20 -3.85 14.68 -6.08
C LYS A 20 -4.17 15.19 -4.67
N ALA A 21 -3.57 14.58 -3.65
CA ALA A 21 -3.75 15.00 -2.27
C ALA A 21 -3.06 16.34 -1.96
N ASN A 22 -2.13 16.74 -2.83
CA ASN A 22 -1.25 17.88 -2.62
C ASN A 22 -0.55 17.82 -1.26
N SER A 23 -0.23 16.59 -0.84
CA SER A 23 0.31 16.30 0.48
C SER A 23 0.79 14.86 0.52
N GLY A 24 1.81 14.57 1.29
CA GLY A 24 2.33 13.23 1.48
C GLY A 24 3.79 13.10 1.08
N HIS A 25 4.28 11.86 1.09
CA HIS A 25 5.70 11.57 0.88
C HIS A 25 5.88 10.58 -0.26
N PRO A 26 6.28 11.01 -1.46
CA PRO A 26 6.45 10.12 -2.59
C PRO A 26 7.80 9.39 -2.61
N GLY A 27 8.79 9.86 -1.87
CA GLY A 27 10.16 9.34 -1.96
C GLY A 27 10.28 7.86 -1.65
N MET A 28 9.69 7.40 -0.56
CA MET A 28 9.76 6.01 -0.16
C MET A 28 9.07 5.07 -1.17
N PRO A 29 7.84 5.36 -1.65
CA PRO A 29 7.24 4.56 -2.71
C PRO A 29 8.08 4.52 -3.99
N MET A 30 8.67 5.65 -4.37
CA MET A 30 9.51 5.71 -5.57
C MET A 30 10.78 4.88 -5.41
N GLY A 31 11.43 4.97 -4.25
CA GLY A 31 12.70 4.29 -4.00
C GLY A 31 12.57 2.81 -3.69
N MET A 32 11.44 2.37 -3.15
CA MET A 32 11.25 1.00 -2.69
C MET A 32 10.38 0.15 -3.64
N ALA A 33 9.99 0.69 -4.80
CA ALA A 33 9.04 0.02 -5.68
C ALA A 33 9.56 -1.34 -6.17
N GLU A 34 10.83 -1.46 -6.50
CA GLU A 34 11.41 -2.73 -6.97
C GLU A 34 11.39 -3.79 -5.88
N ILE A 35 11.82 -3.45 -4.67
CA ILE A 35 11.85 -4.37 -3.53
C ILE A 35 10.44 -4.81 -3.18
N ALA A 36 9.51 -3.87 -3.11
CA ALA A 36 8.12 -4.15 -2.76
C ALA A 36 7.46 -5.05 -3.80
N THR A 37 7.69 -4.79 -5.08
CA THR A 37 7.12 -5.61 -6.16
C THR A 37 7.64 -7.05 -6.08
N ALA A 38 8.94 -7.24 -5.86
CA ALA A 38 9.52 -8.56 -5.73
C ALA A 38 8.97 -9.31 -4.51
N LEU A 39 8.87 -8.63 -3.38
CA LEU A 39 8.37 -9.23 -2.15
C LEU A 39 6.91 -9.67 -2.30
N TRP A 40 6.04 -8.78 -2.78
CA TRP A 40 4.60 -9.03 -2.82
C TRP A 40 4.19 -9.97 -3.94
N SER A 41 4.95 -10.03 -5.03
CA SER A 41 4.60 -10.89 -6.17
C SER A 41 5.20 -12.28 -6.08
N LYS A 42 6.33 -12.47 -5.37
CA LYS A 42 7.08 -13.73 -5.42
C LYS A 42 7.33 -14.39 -4.07
N HIS A 43 7.35 -13.64 -2.99
CA HIS A 43 7.82 -14.18 -1.71
C HIS A 43 6.78 -14.11 -0.60
N LEU A 44 5.99 -13.05 -0.53
CA LEU A 44 5.03 -12.86 0.54
C LEU A 44 3.86 -13.83 0.37
N ARG A 45 3.59 -14.63 1.41
CA ARG A 45 2.44 -15.53 1.42
C ARG A 45 1.23 -14.77 1.93
N HIS A 46 0.31 -14.46 1.03
CA HIS A 46 -0.90 -13.73 1.36
C HIS A 46 -2.02 -14.08 0.40
N ASN A 47 -3.26 -13.81 0.83
CA ASN A 47 -4.44 -14.05 0.00
C ASN A 47 -5.38 -12.86 0.11
N PRO A 48 -5.48 -12.02 -0.93
CA PRO A 48 -6.37 -10.85 -0.91
C PRO A 48 -7.84 -11.19 -0.66
N LYS A 49 -8.27 -12.40 -1.04
CA LYS A 49 -9.64 -12.87 -0.82
C LYS A 49 -9.88 -13.34 0.60
N ASN A 50 -8.81 -13.58 1.35
CA ASN A 50 -8.89 -13.97 2.76
C ASN A 50 -7.80 -13.23 3.54
N PRO A 51 -7.97 -11.92 3.74
CA PRO A 51 -6.92 -11.06 4.30
C PRO A 51 -6.57 -11.38 5.75
N THR A 52 -7.42 -12.12 6.45
CA THR A 52 -7.16 -12.53 7.83
C THR A 52 -6.69 -13.97 7.95
N TRP A 53 -6.31 -14.61 6.85
CA TRP A 53 -5.80 -15.97 6.85
C TRP A 53 -4.71 -16.14 7.90
N PHE A 54 -4.90 -17.12 8.80
CA PHE A 54 -4.04 -17.27 9.97
C PHE A 54 -2.57 -17.48 9.59
N ASN A 55 -2.30 -18.27 8.57
CA ASN A 55 -0.94 -18.64 8.17
C ASN A 55 -0.31 -17.67 7.17
N ARG A 56 -0.89 -16.51 6.99
CA ARG A 56 -0.33 -15.49 6.10
C ARG A 56 0.96 -14.90 6.65
N ASP A 57 1.82 -14.44 5.76
CA ASP A 57 2.92 -13.57 6.15
C ASP A 57 2.36 -12.20 6.52
N ARG A 58 2.97 -11.58 7.52
CA ARG A 58 2.54 -10.28 7.99
C ARG A 58 3.56 -9.23 7.61
N PHE A 59 3.12 -8.31 6.79
CA PHE A 59 3.94 -7.20 6.34
C PHE A 59 3.77 -6.02 7.31
N VAL A 60 4.87 -5.45 7.77
CA VAL A 60 4.84 -4.29 8.67
C VAL A 60 5.62 -3.16 8.04
N LEU A 61 4.96 -2.02 7.90
CA LEU A 61 5.57 -0.82 7.34
C LEU A 61 6.17 0.01 8.48
N SER A 62 7.48 -0.06 8.62
CA SER A 62 8.20 0.73 9.64
C SER A 62 8.19 2.22 9.33
N ASN A 63 8.41 2.56 8.06
CA ASN A 63 8.37 3.95 7.59
C ASN A 63 6.93 4.37 7.30
N GLY A 64 6.17 4.67 8.35
CA GLY A 64 4.75 4.97 8.22
C GLY A 64 4.43 6.13 7.27
N HIS A 65 5.36 7.08 7.10
CA HIS A 65 5.19 8.18 6.16
C HIS A 65 5.17 7.71 4.70
N GLY A 66 5.68 6.52 4.40
CA GLY A 66 5.61 5.91 3.07
C GLY A 66 4.33 5.14 2.82
N SER A 67 3.25 5.47 3.50
CA SER A 67 1.99 4.73 3.49
C SER A 67 1.42 4.50 2.09
N MET A 68 1.64 5.41 1.15
CA MET A 68 1.11 5.26 -0.19
C MET A 68 1.68 4.04 -0.92
N LEU A 69 2.90 3.61 -0.58
CA LEU A 69 3.44 2.36 -1.09
C LEU A 69 2.55 1.18 -0.68
N LEU A 70 2.19 1.09 0.60
CA LEU A 70 1.33 0.03 1.11
C LEU A 70 -0.05 0.08 0.44
N TYR A 71 -0.66 1.25 0.36
CA TYR A 71 -1.99 1.37 -0.24
C TYR A 71 -1.99 0.97 -1.71
N SER A 72 -0.97 1.36 -2.45
CA SER A 72 -0.82 0.97 -3.85
C SER A 72 -0.66 -0.54 -3.99
N LEU A 73 0.15 -1.16 -3.13
CA LEU A 73 0.33 -2.62 -3.12
C LEU A 73 -0.98 -3.33 -2.81
N LEU A 74 -1.72 -2.89 -1.81
CA LEU A 74 -3.00 -3.49 -1.45
C LEU A 74 -4.00 -3.39 -2.60
N HIS A 75 -4.07 -2.22 -3.24
CA HIS A 75 -4.96 -2.04 -4.38
C HIS A 75 -4.57 -2.95 -5.55
N LEU A 76 -3.30 -2.94 -5.92
CA LEU A 76 -2.82 -3.65 -7.11
C LEU A 76 -2.84 -5.17 -6.93
N THR A 77 -2.75 -5.67 -5.72
CA THR A 77 -2.78 -7.11 -5.45
C THR A 77 -4.17 -7.65 -5.19
N GLY A 78 -5.19 -6.81 -5.20
CA GLY A 78 -6.58 -7.25 -5.18
C GLY A 78 -7.28 -7.21 -3.82
N TYR A 79 -6.70 -6.54 -2.84
CA TYR A 79 -7.38 -6.32 -1.56
C TYR A 79 -8.53 -5.33 -1.74
N ASP A 80 -9.41 -5.27 -0.74
CA ASP A 80 -10.57 -4.38 -0.76
C ASP A 80 -10.17 -2.92 -0.48
N LEU A 81 -9.37 -2.39 -1.38
CA LEU A 81 -8.97 -0.99 -1.37
C LEU A 81 -9.08 -0.48 -2.80
N SER A 82 -10.10 0.30 -3.06
CA SER A 82 -10.44 0.73 -4.42
C SER A 82 -9.59 1.90 -4.89
N ILE A 83 -9.65 2.17 -6.20
CA ILE A 83 -8.99 3.37 -6.75
C ILE A 83 -9.60 4.64 -6.15
N ASN A 84 -10.87 4.64 -5.79
CA ASN A 84 -11.50 5.78 -5.12
C ASN A 84 -10.91 6.00 -3.72
N ASP A 85 -10.62 4.92 -2.99
CA ASP A 85 -9.93 5.02 -1.70
C ASP A 85 -8.55 5.66 -1.87
N ILE A 86 -7.84 5.31 -2.93
CA ILE A 86 -6.54 5.91 -3.23
C ILE A 86 -6.68 7.38 -3.59
N LYS A 87 -7.70 7.74 -4.36
CA LYS A 87 -7.98 9.15 -4.68
C LYS A 87 -8.28 9.99 -3.45
N ASP A 88 -8.73 9.36 -2.38
CA ASP A 88 -9.03 10.01 -1.11
C ASP A 88 -7.84 9.99 -0.15
N PHE A 89 -6.64 9.74 -0.64
CA PHE A 89 -5.43 9.70 0.18
C PHE A 89 -5.30 10.96 1.02
N ARG A 90 -5.11 10.77 2.32
CA ARG A 90 -4.97 11.80 3.35
C ARG A 90 -6.22 12.67 3.57
N LYS A 91 -7.34 12.31 2.99
CA LYS A 91 -8.60 12.97 3.30
C LYS A 91 -9.14 12.47 4.63
N LEU A 92 -9.87 13.33 5.32
CA LEU A 92 -10.47 13.00 6.60
C LEU A 92 -11.39 11.80 6.49
N LYS A 93 -11.23 10.84 7.41
CA LYS A 93 -12.04 9.61 7.48
C LYS A 93 -11.90 8.66 6.29
N SER A 94 -10.92 8.89 5.43
CA SER A 94 -10.67 7.93 4.34
C SER A 94 -9.98 6.67 4.87
N LYS A 95 -9.98 5.60 4.08
CA LYS A 95 -9.24 4.38 4.38
C LYS A 95 -7.72 4.53 4.20
N THR A 96 -7.27 5.66 3.66
CA THR A 96 -5.88 5.88 3.27
C THR A 96 -5.29 7.11 3.97
N PRO A 97 -5.19 7.08 5.31
CA PRO A 97 -4.56 8.18 6.04
C PRO A 97 -3.06 8.26 5.75
N GLY A 98 -2.46 9.38 6.10
CA GLY A 98 -1.03 9.61 5.87
C GLY A 98 -0.11 8.58 6.50
N HIS A 99 -0.53 7.98 7.61
CA HIS A 99 0.11 6.82 8.23
C HIS A 99 -0.93 5.72 8.37
N PRO A 100 -0.58 4.45 8.05
CA PRO A 100 -1.56 3.37 8.14
C PRO A 100 -2.10 3.20 9.55
N GLU A 101 -3.40 2.98 9.64
CA GLU A 101 -4.09 2.72 10.90
C GLU A 101 -4.94 1.47 10.76
N LEU A 102 -4.75 0.50 11.65
CA LEU A 102 -5.47 -0.77 11.60
C LEU A 102 -6.98 -0.56 11.68
N SER A 103 -7.43 0.40 12.46
CA SER A 103 -8.85 0.69 12.62
C SER A 103 -9.52 1.16 11.33
N LEU A 104 -8.77 1.67 10.38
CA LEU A 104 -9.28 2.16 9.09
C LEU A 104 -9.03 1.19 7.96
N ILE A 105 -8.06 0.28 8.08
CA ILE A 105 -7.71 -0.70 7.06
C ILE A 105 -7.91 -2.09 7.64
N HIS A 106 -9.10 -2.64 7.44
CA HIS A 106 -9.45 -3.99 7.94
C HIS A 106 -9.21 -5.08 6.90
N ILE A 107 -8.33 -4.85 5.95
CA ILE A 107 -8.13 -5.75 4.82
C ILE A 107 -6.94 -6.65 4.97
N SER A 108 -5.99 -6.27 5.75
CA SER A 108 -4.79 -7.03 6.02
C SER A 108 -4.18 -6.47 7.28
N GLU A 109 -3.30 -7.23 7.88
CA GLU A 109 -2.43 -6.64 8.86
C GLU A 109 -1.06 -6.52 8.28
N PRO A 110 -0.83 -5.62 7.44
CA PRO A 110 0.35 -4.85 7.55
C PRO A 110 -0.05 -3.56 8.19
N THR A 111 0.68 -3.23 9.19
CA THR A 111 0.44 -2.00 9.89
C THR A 111 1.76 -1.51 10.46
N ARG A 112 1.77 -0.29 10.92
CA ARG A 112 2.91 0.26 11.59
C ARG A 112 2.92 -0.24 13.04
N LEU A 113 4.08 -0.71 13.52
CA LEU A 113 4.20 -1.24 14.88
C LEU A 113 4.18 -0.18 15.95
N THR A 114 4.65 1.03 15.64
CA THR A 114 4.71 2.11 16.63
C THR A 114 3.58 3.08 16.42
N SER A 115 3.12 3.61 17.50
CA SER A 115 2.13 4.67 17.48
C SER A 115 2.70 5.96 16.90
#